data_c5198685431f9e3840b307f758942e0c
#
_entry.id   c5198685431f9e3840b307f758942e0c
#
_cell.length_a   1.000
_cell.length_b   1.000
_cell.length_c   1.000
_cell.angle_alpha   90.00
_cell.angle_beta   90.00
_cell.angle_gamma   90.00
#
_symmetry.space_group_name_H-M   'P 1'
#
loop_
_entity.id
_entity.type
_entity.pdbx_description
1 polymer ?
#
loop_
_entity_poly.entity_id
_entity_poly.type
_entity_poly.pdbx_seq_one_letter_code
_entity_poly.pdbx_strand_id
1 'polypeptide(L)'
;MHTSAPDIFAAGDCCQGNNMQSGQTQIIGLWANAGVQGRVAGRNMAGAADETDGNILHNITHFLDMDFIGLGDNRLTGDTYTYTSRNKGFYLQAVIRDGKPVGFNILDNHGISGILKAHLIKLLRGEPCRFTPEQRGQLVRYGLEQSFMDYLEASI
;
A
#
# COMPACT_ATOMS: atom_id res chain seq x y z
N MET A 1 -4.64 19.64 -3.11
CA MET A 1 -3.23 20.01 -2.82
C MET A 1 -3.05 21.55 -2.70
N HIS A 2 -4.14 22.30 -2.45
CA HIS A 2 -4.07 23.70 -2.08
C HIS A 2 -3.45 23.86 -0.69
N THR A 3 -2.68 24.91 -0.49
CA THR A 3 -2.21 25.32 0.83
C THR A 3 -3.19 26.31 1.48
N SER A 4 -2.89 26.75 2.70
CA SER A 4 -3.66 27.83 3.35
C SER A 4 -3.47 29.20 2.70
N ALA A 5 -2.45 29.36 1.86
CA ALA A 5 -2.22 30.59 1.09
C ALA A 5 -2.92 30.50 -0.28
N PRO A 6 -3.59 31.58 -0.75
CA PRO A 6 -4.23 31.58 -2.05
C PRO A 6 -3.23 31.32 -3.17
N ASP A 7 -3.66 30.56 -4.17
CA ASP A 7 -2.90 30.23 -5.40
C ASP A 7 -1.56 29.52 -5.18
N ILE A 8 -1.32 28.99 -3.96
CA ILE A 8 -0.14 28.21 -3.65
C ILE A 8 -0.52 26.75 -3.44
N PHE A 9 0.23 25.86 -4.10
CA PHE A 9 0.07 24.42 -4.05
C PHE A 9 1.32 23.78 -3.47
N ALA A 10 1.16 22.64 -2.78
CA ALA A 10 2.27 21.89 -2.23
C ALA A 10 2.10 20.40 -2.52
N ALA A 11 3.22 19.70 -2.75
CA ALA A 11 3.25 18.27 -2.98
C ALA A 11 4.55 17.66 -2.48
N GLY A 12 4.52 16.39 -2.07
CA GLY A 12 5.67 15.66 -1.55
C GLY A 12 5.92 15.88 -0.07
N ASP A 13 7.17 15.74 0.35
CA ASP A 13 7.58 15.69 1.76
C ASP A 13 7.44 17.04 2.49
N CYS A 14 7.21 18.11 1.74
CA CYS A 14 6.97 19.46 2.29
C CYS A 14 5.51 19.70 2.71
N CYS A 15 4.60 18.75 2.45
CA CYS A 15 3.20 18.90 2.80
C CYS A 15 2.63 17.64 3.46
N GLN A 16 1.53 17.83 4.14
CA GLN A 16 0.75 16.73 4.70
C GLN A 16 -0.20 16.13 3.65
N GLY A 17 -0.50 14.86 3.80
CA GLY A 17 -1.51 14.15 3.02
C GLY A 17 -2.33 13.24 3.92
N ASN A 18 -3.47 12.79 3.43
CA ASN A 18 -4.33 11.87 4.16
C ASN A 18 -3.73 10.45 4.17
N ASN A 19 -3.58 9.88 5.36
CA ASN A 19 -3.33 8.46 5.52
C ASN A 19 -4.68 7.73 5.52
N MET A 20 -4.94 6.97 4.47
CA MET A 20 -6.22 6.28 4.27
C MET A 20 -6.58 5.30 5.39
N GLN A 21 -5.61 4.74 6.10
CA GLN A 21 -5.86 3.77 7.17
C GLN A 21 -6.23 4.42 8.49
N SER A 22 -5.57 5.51 8.85
CA SER A 22 -5.83 6.21 10.11
C SER A 22 -6.81 7.37 9.97
N GLY A 23 -7.10 7.81 8.75
CA GLY A 23 -7.85 9.03 8.48
C GLY A 23 -7.14 10.31 8.91
N GLN A 24 -5.90 10.21 9.37
CA GLN A 24 -5.13 11.34 9.87
C GLN A 24 -4.33 12.00 8.75
N THR A 25 -4.26 13.32 8.83
CA THR A 25 -3.37 14.12 7.98
C THR A 25 -1.96 14.08 8.54
N GLN A 26 -1.01 13.61 7.75
CA GLN A 26 0.40 13.50 8.17
C GLN A 26 1.34 13.62 6.97
N ILE A 27 2.61 13.85 7.22
CA ILE A 27 3.63 13.75 6.18
C ILE A 27 3.80 12.27 5.82
N ILE A 28 3.59 11.94 4.54
CA ILE A 28 3.84 10.62 3.99
C ILE A 28 5.02 10.77 3.00
N GLY A 29 6.23 10.75 3.55
CA GLY A 29 7.48 10.97 2.83
C GLY A 29 7.85 9.77 1.94
N LEU A 30 7.12 9.59 0.86
CA LEU A 30 7.29 8.49 -0.09
C LEU A 30 7.22 9.01 -1.52
N TRP A 31 8.18 8.63 -2.36
CA TRP A 31 8.23 9.06 -3.76
C TRP A 31 6.92 8.82 -4.52
N ALA A 32 6.33 7.63 -4.37
CA ALA A 32 5.06 7.32 -5.01
C ALA A 32 3.92 8.26 -4.56
N ASN A 33 3.90 8.66 -3.28
CA ASN A 33 2.95 9.63 -2.75
C ASN A 33 3.21 11.03 -3.30
N ALA A 34 4.46 11.46 -3.32
CA ALA A 34 4.86 12.75 -3.90
C ALA A 34 4.43 12.87 -5.37
N GLY A 35 4.56 11.78 -6.16
CA GLY A 35 4.12 11.73 -7.55
C GLY A 35 2.60 11.86 -7.72
N VAL A 36 1.81 11.24 -6.85
CA VAL A 36 0.33 11.39 -6.84
C VAL A 36 -0.04 12.84 -6.48
N GLN A 37 0.52 13.36 -5.40
CA GLN A 37 0.27 14.73 -4.95
C GLN A 37 0.68 15.77 -5.98
N GLY A 38 1.85 15.60 -6.62
CA GLY A 38 2.35 16.48 -7.68
C GLY A 38 1.42 16.52 -8.89
N ARG A 39 0.86 15.37 -9.28
CA ARG A 39 -0.11 15.30 -10.37
C ARG A 39 -1.39 16.05 -10.04
N VAL A 40 -1.94 15.86 -8.84
CA VAL A 40 -3.13 16.58 -8.37
C VAL A 40 -2.87 18.07 -8.26
N ALA A 41 -1.72 18.47 -7.69
CA ALA A 41 -1.32 19.87 -7.62
C ALA A 41 -1.22 20.51 -9.02
N GLY A 42 -0.54 19.86 -9.95
CA GLY A 42 -0.39 20.37 -11.34
C GLY A 42 -1.72 20.50 -12.09
N ARG A 43 -2.64 19.56 -11.89
CA ARG A 43 -3.99 19.64 -12.50
C ARG A 43 -4.81 20.77 -11.90
N ASN A 44 -4.73 20.98 -10.58
CA ASN A 44 -5.40 22.08 -9.91
C ASN A 44 -4.81 23.44 -10.30
N MET A 45 -3.49 23.54 -10.49
CA MET A 45 -2.85 24.73 -11.07
C MET A 45 -3.34 25.04 -12.49
N ALA A 46 -3.72 24.02 -13.25
CA ALA A 46 -4.31 24.15 -14.57
C ALA A 46 -5.84 24.40 -14.57
N GLY A 47 -6.43 24.64 -13.40
CA GLY A 47 -7.86 24.96 -13.25
C GLY A 47 -8.77 23.75 -13.00
N ALA A 48 -8.22 22.54 -12.80
CA ALA A 48 -9.03 21.40 -12.35
C ALA A 48 -9.38 21.51 -10.86
N ALA A 49 -10.38 20.77 -10.42
CA ALA A 49 -10.73 20.63 -8.99
C ALA A 49 -10.52 19.17 -8.58
N ASP A 50 -9.26 18.72 -8.71
CA ASP A 50 -8.89 17.34 -8.38
C ASP A 50 -8.61 17.18 -6.89
N GLU A 51 -9.03 16.03 -6.37
CA GLU A 51 -8.72 15.59 -5.02
C GLU A 51 -8.03 14.23 -5.02
N THR A 52 -7.42 13.87 -3.92
CA THR A 52 -6.85 12.54 -3.69
C THR A 52 -7.37 12.00 -2.37
N ASP A 53 -7.78 10.74 -2.36
CA ASP A 53 -8.19 10.03 -1.13
C ASP A 53 -7.03 9.89 -0.13
N GLY A 54 -5.82 10.20 -0.57
CA GLY A 54 -4.60 9.97 0.19
C GLY A 54 -3.85 8.72 -0.26
N ASN A 55 -3.07 8.16 0.65
CA ASN A 55 -2.28 6.96 0.40
C ASN A 55 -2.15 6.12 1.67
N ILE A 56 -1.68 4.88 1.51
CA ILE A 56 -1.20 4.05 2.61
C ILE A 56 0.32 4.12 2.68
N LEU A 57 0.88 3.82 3.86
CA LEU A 57 2.32 3.71 4.02
C LEU A 57 2.86 2.58 3.11
N HIS A 58 3.95 2.86 2.42
CA HIS A 58 4.64 1.90 1.57
C HIS A 58 6.12 2.24 1.56
N ASN A 59 6.90 1.54 2.33
CA ASN A 59 8.33 1.75 2.43
C ASN A 59 9.10 0.56 1.87
N ILE A 60 10.22 0.84 1.21
CA ILE A 60 11.18 -0.16 0.76
C ILE A 60 12.55 0.25 1.31
N THR A 61 13.17 -0.64 2.05
CA THR A 61 14.48 -0.42 2.64
C THR A 61 15.42 -1.56 2.23
N HIS A 62 16.56 -1.19 1.69
CA HIS A 62 17.65 -2.13 1.42
C HIS A 62 18.48 -2.30 2.70
N PHE A 63 18.69 -3.53 3.10
CA PHE A 63 19.55 -3.84 4.23
C PHE A 63 20.35 -5.12 3.92
N LEU A 64 21.66 -5.01 3.92
CA LEU A 64 22.55 -6.03 3.37
C LEU A 64 22.14 -6.35 1.92
N ASP A 65 22.00 -7.58 1.55
CA ASP A 65 21.57 -8.00 0.21
C ASP A 65 20.06 -8.31 0.16
N MET A 66 19.25 -7.78 1.09
CA MET A 66 17.82 -8.03 1.21
C MET A 66 17.00 -6.76 1.06
N ASP A 67 15.84 -6.88 0.44
CA ASP A 67 14.83 -5.84 0.36
C ASP A 67 13.73 -6.07 1.39
N PHE A 68 13.59 -5.15 2.33
CA PHE A 68 12.46 -5.11 3.24
C PHE A 68 11.40 -4.16 2.72
N ILE A 69 10.18 -4.67 2.53
CA ILE A 69 9.03 -3.92 2.04
C ILE A 69 7.95 -3.90 3.11
N GLY A 70 7.63 -2.71 3.61
CA GLY A 70 6.52 -2.48 4.53
C GLY A 70 5.32 -1.88 3.79
N LEU A 71 4.16 -2.51 3.88
CA LEU A 71 2.91 -2.02 3.32
C LEU A 71 1.88 -1.78 4.41
N GLY A 72 1.14 -0.69 4.30
CA GLY A 72 0.12 -0.33 5.24
C GLY A 72 0.66 -0.06 6.64
N ASP A 73 -0.19 -0.14 7.65
CA ASP A 73 0.25 -0.03 9.04
C ASP A 73 0.71 -1.38 9.58
N ASN A 74 1.93 -1.74 9.24
CA ASN A 74 2.58 -2.98 9.66
C ASN A 74 3.11 -2.96 11.11
N ARG A 75 2.95 -1.83 11.82
CA ARG A 75 3.31 -1.66 13.24
C ARG A 75 2.13 -1.91 14.16
N LEU A 76 0.93 -2.06 13.63
CA LEU A 76 -0.25 -2.33 14.41
C LEU A 76 -0.14 -3.70 15.09
N THR A 77 -0.46 -3.74 16.37
CA THR A 77 -0.65 -5.00 17.11
C THR A 77 -1.90 -5.70 16.59
N GLY A 78 -1.82 -6.98 16.37
CA GLY A 78 -2.91 -7.81 15.86
C GLY A 78 -2.42 -9.24 15.67
N ASP A 79 -3.31 -10.10 15.22
CA ASP A 79 -2.94 -11.44 14.80
C ASP A 79 -2.02 -11.36 13.60
N THR A 80 -1.02 -12.21 13.55
CA THR A 80 -0.06 -12.25 12.45
C THR A 80 -0.18 -13.56 11.71
N TYR A 81 -0.31 -13.46 10.39
CA TYR A 81 -0.18 -14.60 9.49
C TYR A 81 1.19 -14.56 8.84
N THR A 82 1.97 -15.61 9.02
CA THR A 82 3.30 -15.73 8.43
C THR A 82 3.28 -16.74 7.31
N TYR A 83 3.74 -16.31 6.16
CA TYR A 83 3.90 -17.16 4.98
C TYR A 83 5.36 -17.15 4.55
N THR A 84 5.92 -18.34 4.36
CA THR A 84 7.30 -18.50 3.88
C THR A 84 7.32 -19.43 2.69
N SER A 85 7.72 -18.94 1.53
CA SER A 85 7.94 -19.80 0.35
C SER A 85 9.27 -20.53 0.44
N ARG A 86 9.24 -21.84 0.56
CA ARG A 86 10.45 -22.67 0.56
C ARG A 86 11.16 -22.68 -0.81
N ASN A 87 10.43 -22.44 -1.87
CA ASN A 87 10.96 -22.52 -3.23
C ASN A 87 11.51 -21.19 -3.78
N LYS A 88 11.17 -20.06 -3.17
CA LYS A 88 11.52 -18.73 -3.67
C LYS A 88 12.32 -17.88 -2.67
N GLY A 89 12.58 -18.41 -1.47
CA GLY A 89 13.44 -17.75 -0.49
C GLY A 89 12.89 -16.44 0.10
N PHE A 90 11.61 -16.10 -0.12
CA PHE A 90 11.03 -14.90 0.43
C PHE A 90 10.21 -15.16 1.69
N TYR A 91 10.00 -14.12 2.46
CA TYR A 91 9.16 -14.12 3.66
C TYR A 91 8.06 -13.09 3.50
N LEU A 92 6.84 -13.45 3.90
CA LEU A 92 5.71 -12.53 3.98
C LEU A 92 5.01 -12.73 5.32
N GLN A 93 4.79 -11.62 6.02
CA GLN A 93 3.96 -11.54 7.21
C GLN A 93 2.79 -10.61 6.93
N ALA A 94 1.57 -11.10 7.06
CA ALA A 94 0.37 -10.27 7.05
C ALA A 94 -0.03 -9.94 8.48
N VAL A 95 -0.30 -8.67 8.74
CA VAL A 95 -0.88 -8.20 10.00
C VAL A 95 -2.38 -8.12 9.82
N ILE A 96 -3.13 -8.86 10.62
CA ILE A 96 -4.59 -8.97 10.55
C ILE A 96 -5.21 -8.26 11.75
N ARG A 97 -6.25 -7.47 11.51
CA ARG A 97 -7.06 -6.86 12.57
C ARG A 97 -8.54 -7.02 12.21
N ASP A 98 -9.32 -7.49 13.16
CA ASP A 98 -10.77 -7.74 12.97
C ASP A 98 -11.05 -8.60 11.72
N GLY A 99 -10.21 -9.62 11.50
CA GLY A 99 -10.30 -10.52 10.36
C GLY A 99 -9.84 -9.93 9.02
N LYS A 100 -9.34 -8.69 8.97
CA LYS A 100 -8.91 -8.02 7.74
C LYS A 100 -7.41 -7.74 7.73
N PRO A 101 -6.74 -7.87 6.58
CA PRO A 101 -5.35 -7.47 6.47
C PRO A 101 -5.23 -5.94 6.58
N VAL A 102 -4.34 -5.47 7.45
CA VAL A 102 -4.05 -4.05 7.64
C VAL A 102 -2.65 -3.66 7.22
N GLY A 103 -1.75 -4.63 7.09
CA GLY A 103 -0.39 -4.39 6.64
C GLY A 103 0.35 -5.67 6.26
N PHE A 104 1.44 -5.49 5.54
CA PHE A 104 2.33 -6.59 5.15
C PHE A 104 3.77 -6.21 5.37
N ASN A 105 4.55 -7.17 5.85
CA ASN A 105 6.00 -7.16 5.86
C ASN A 105 6.50 -8.22 4.87
N ILE A 106 7.30 -7.82 3.91
CA ILE A 106 7.77 -8.67 2.83
C ILE A 106 9.29 -8.58 2.75
N LEU A 107 9.97 -9.71 2.64
CA LEU A 107 11.40 -9.77 2.33
C LEU A 107 11.59 -10.34 0.92
N ASP A 108 12.45 -9.70 0.14
CA ASP A 108 12.95 -10.14 -1.17
C ASP A 108 11.90 -10.44 -2.25
N ASN A 109 10.73 -9.81 -2.18
CA ASN A 109 9.71 -10.02 -3.22
C ASN A 109 8.98 -8.74 -3.63
N HIS A 110 9.60 -7.93 -4.47
CA HIS A 110 8.98 -6.71 -5.03
C HIS A 110 7.75 -7.01 -5.89
N GLY A 111 7.73 -8.15 -6.59
CA GLY A 111 6.71 -8.46 -7.58
C GLY A 111 5.30 -8.61 -7.02
N ILE A 112 5.16 -8.88 -5.72
CA ILE A 112 3.85 -8.99 -5.06
C ILE A 112 3.40 -7.68 -4.40
N SER A 113 4.31 -6.77 -4.10
CA SER A 113 4.05 -5.59 -3.27
C SER A 113 2.98 -4.67 -3.87
N GLY A 114 3.03 -4.43 -5.17
CA GLY A 114 2.07 -3.58 -5.88
C GLY A 114 0.64 -4.16 -5.87
N ILE A 115 0.51 -5.47 -6.04
CA ILE A 115 -0.79 -6.17 -6.00
C ILE A 115 -1.38 -6.13 -4.59
N LEU A 116 -0.57 -6.41 -3.57
CA LEU A 116 -1.00 -6.38 -2.17
C LEU A 116 -1.34 -4.95 -1.72
N LYS A 117 -0.59 -3.94 -2.18
CA LYS A 117 -0.93 -2.54 -1.94
C LYS A 117 -2.29 -2.18 -2.53
N ALA A 118 -2.53 -2.55 -3.79
CA ALA A 118 -3.81 -2.31 -4.46
C ALA A 118 -4.97 -3.02 -3.74
N HIS A 119 -4.73 -4.22 -3.22
CA HIS A 119 -5.70 -4.97 -2.43
C HIS A 119 -6.06 -4.22 -1.13
N LEU A 120 -5.07 -3.74 -0.36
CA LEU A 120 -5.31 -2.94 0.85
C LEU A 120 -6.10 -1.66 0.55
N ILE A 121 -5.77 -0.96 -0.54
CA ILE A 121 -6.48 0.27 -0.93
C ILE A 121 -7.94 -0.04 -1.26
N LYS A 122 -8.23 -1.13 -1.98
CA LYS A 122 -9.61 -1.55 -2.27
C LYS A 122 -10.39 -1.87 -0.98
N LEU A 123 -9.76 -2.60 -0.04
CA LEU A 123 -10.37 -2.88 1.26
C LEU A 123 -10.76 -1.59 1.99
N LEU A 124 -9.85 -0.61 2.02
CA LEU A 124 -10.11 0.68 2.67
C LEU A 124 -11.24 1.49 2.02
N ARG A 125 -11.44 1.30 0.71
CA ARG A 125 -12.54 1.93 -0.03
C ARG A 125 -13.85 1.16 0.04
N GLY A 126 -13.87 -0.02 0.64
CA GLY A 126 -15.03 -0.91 0.63
C GLY A 126 -15.34 -1.48 -0.77
N GLU A 127 -14.33 -1.51 -1.64
CA GLU A 127 -14.46 -2.06 -2.99
C GLU A 127 -14.29 -3.59 -2.98
N PRO A 128 -14.86 -4.32 -3.96
CA PRO A 128 -14.61 -5.75 -4.11
C PRO A 128 -13.11 -6.06 -4.24
N CYS A 129 -12.60 -6.91 -3.37
CA CYS A 129 -11.16 -7.18 -3.23
C CYS A 129 -10.72 -8.53 -3.82
N ARG A 130 -11.39 -9.01 -4.86
CA ARG A 130 -10.96 -10.22 -5.56
C ARG A 130 -9.78 -9.93 -6.48
N PHE A 131 -8.81 -10.86 -6.48
CA PHE A 131 -7.73 -10.83 -7.45
C PHE A 131 -8.22 -11.26 -8.82
N THR A 132 -7.80 -10.56 -9.87
CA THR A 132 -8.09 -11.01 -11.24
C THR A 132 -7.30 -12.31 -11.54
N PRO A 133 -7.71 -13.09 -12.55
CA PRO A 133 -6.94 -14.28 -12.96
C PRO A 133 -5.47 -13.97 -13.28
N GLU A 134 -5.19 -12.80 -13.87
CA GLU A 134 -3.83 -12.36 -14.17
C GLU A 134 -3.03 -12.06 -12.89
N GLN A 135 -3.65 -11.37 -11.93
CA GLN A 135 -3.04 -11.10 -10.62
C GLN A 135 -2.77 -12.40 -9.86
N ARG A 136 -3.72 -13.34 -9.84
CA ARG A 136 -3.52 -14.65 -9.24
C ARG A 136 -2.35 -15.40 -9.91
N GLY A 137 -2.32 -15.42 -11.24
CA GLY A 137 -1.23 -16.04 -11.99
C GLY A 137 0.13 -15.38 -11.70
N GLN A 138 0.16 -14.07 -11.53
CA GLN A 138 1.37 -13.34 -11.15
C GLN A 138 1.80 -13.69 -9.72
N LEU A 139 0.89 -13.66 -8.75
CA LEU A 139 1.18 -14.01 -7.36
C LEU A 139 1.71 -15.43 -7.22
N VAL A 140 1.13 -16.41 -7.94
CA VAL A 140 1.62 -17.79 -7.98
C VAL A 140 3.04 -17.87 -8.56
N ARG A 141 3.33 -17.14 -9.64
CA ARG A 141 4.69 -17.10 -10.23
C ARG A 141 5.72 -16.56 -9.24
N TYR A 142 5.32 -15.63 -8.38
CA TYR A 142 6.16 -15.09 -7.31
C TYR A 142 6.15 -15.95 -6.03
N GLY A 143 5.43 -17.06 -6.03
CA GLY A 143 5.49 -18.07 -4.99
C GLY A 143 4.40 -18.00 -3.92
N LEU A 144 3.35 -17.17 -4.08
CA LEU A 144 2.21 -17.21 -3.19
C LEU A 144 1.33 -18.41 -3.47
N GLU A 145 0.87 -19.06 -2.41
CA GLU A 145 -0.08 -20.17 -2.51
C GLU A 145 -1.51 -19.69 -2.72
N GLN A 146 -2.28 -20.51 -3.41
CA GLN A 146 -3.70 -20.24 -3.67
C GLN A 146 -4.49 -20.04 -2.37
N SER A 147 -4.22 -20.87 -1.36
CA SER A 147 -4.87 -20.80 -0.04
C SER A 147 -4.69 -19.45 0.66
N PHE A 148 -3.51 -18.82 0.50
CA PHE A 148 -3.27 -17.50 1.07
C PHE A 148 -4.05 -16.40 0.32
N MET A 149 -4.15 -16.50 -0.99
CA MET A 149 -4.98 -15.58 -1.79
C MET A 149 -6.47 -15.72 -1.42
N ASP A 150 -6.95 -16.96 -1.27
CA ASP A 150 -8.33 -17.23 -0.86
C ASP A 150 -8.61 -16.70 0.56
N TYR A 151 -7.63 -16.81 1.48
CA TYR A 151 -7.70 -16.20 2.80
C TYR A 151 -7.82 -14.67 2.73
N LEU A 152 -7.00 -14.00 1.93
CA LEU A 152 -7.08 -12.54 1.76
C LEU A 152 -8.43 -12.10 1.18
N GLU A 153 -9.00 -12.87 0.26
CA GLU A 153 -10.32 -12.59 -0.34
C GLU A 153 -11.50 -12.89 0.59
N ALA A 154 -11.34 -13.85 1.50
CA ALA A 154 -12.38 -14.19 2.49
C ALA A 154 -12.44 -13.20 3.66
N SER A 155 -11.41 -12.38 3.81
CA SER A 155 -11.28 -11.36 4.88
C SER A 155 -12.04 -10.06 4.59
N ILE A 156 -13.03 -10.10 3.68
CA ILE A 156 -13.78 -8.93 3.19
C ILE A 156 -15.09 -8.75 3.95
#